data_27afc4c7d593a8d754adfb58f7503a2d
#
_entry.id   27afc4c7d593a8d754adfb58f7503a2d
#
_cell.length_a   1.000
_cell.length_b   1.000
_cell.length_c   1.000
_cell.angle_alpha   90.00
_cell.angle_beta   90.00
_cell.angle_gamma   90.00
#
_symmetry.space_group_name_H-M   'P 1'
#
loop_
_entity.id
_entity.type
_entity.pdbx_description
1 polymer ?
#
loop_
_entity_poly.entity_id
_entity_poly.type
_entity_poly.pdbx_seq_one_letter_code
_entity_poly.pdbx_strand_id
1 'polypeptide(L)'
;MAQLSIYNGSVTSGGTDGTLITTGDILKYTGEKGELGTIVPYALRAALTTNIYNVSLSVIGSNPEWLQISKDGSTWGQKLEFANIGDTNTLFYVRSNIPEGAEFGQTVLNRFLLKYGETVLTEG
;
A
#
# COMPACT_ATOMS: atom_id res chain seq x y z
N MET A 1 -8.27 2.52 17.74
CA MET A 1 -7.14 3.16 17.05
C MET A 1 -6.28 2.10 16.38
N ALA A 2 -5.95 2.30 15.11
CA ALA A 2 -5.14 1.34 14.38
C ALA A 2 -3.69 1.38 14.86
N GLN A 3 -3.07 0.22 15.06
CA GLN A 3 -1.66 0.12 15.41
C GLN A 3 -0.77 0.34 14.20
N LEU A 4 -1.25 -0.01 13.01
CA LEU A 4 -0.53 0.10 11.75
C LEU A 4 -1.42 0.83 10.75
N SER A 5 -0.86 1.82 10.08
CA SER A 5 -1.62 2.67 9.16
C SER A 5 -0.92 2.83 7.83
N ILE A 6 -1.70 3.17 6.81
CA ILE A 6 -1.22 3.43 5.45
C ILE A 6 -1.38 4.92 5.18
N TYR A 7 -0.36 5.50 4.57
CA TYR A 7 -0.34 6.91 4.20
C TYR A 7 -0.01 7.07 2.72
N ASN A 8 -0.54 8.11 2.11
CA ASN A 8 -0.21 8.45 0.72
C ASN A 8 0.09 9.95 0.59
N GLY A 9 0.25 10.41 -0.64
CA GLY A 9 0.58 11.80 -0.92
C GLY A 9 2.06 12.07 -0.71
N SER A 10 2.37 13.08 0.09
CA SER A 10 3.75 13.48 0.35
C SER A 10 4.33 12.64 1.49
N VAL A 11 4.85 11.45 1.16
CA VAL A 11 5.47 10.56 2.13
C VAL A 11 6.98 10.51 1.89
N THR A 12 7.75 10.63 2.97
CA THR A 12 9.22 10.62 2.93
C THR A 12 9.72 9.42 3.71
N SER A 13 10.67 8.69 3.15
CA SER A 13 11.30 7.55 3.83
C SER A 13 11.89 7.98 5.16
N GLY A 14 11.52 7.26 6.23
CA GLY A 14 11.95 7.58 7.59
C GLY A 14 11.24 8.76 8.22
N GLY A 15 10.31 9.39 7.52
CA GLY A 15 9.55 10.52 8.02
C GLY A 15 8.26 10.12 8.74
N THR A 16 7.45 11.13 9.05
CA THR A 16 6.14 10.93 9.69
C THR A 16 5.05 11.73 8.98
N ASP A 17 5.29 12.03 7.72
CA ASP A 17 4.38 12.80 6.86
C ASP A 17 3.45 11.89 6.06
N GLY A 18 2.55 12.51 5.31
CA GLY A 18 1.59 11.83 4.45
C GLY A 18 0.16 11.99 4.94
N THR A 19 -0.77 11.54 4.11
CA THR A 19 -2.21 11.59 4.41
C THR A 19 -2.70 10.19 4.73
N LEU A 20 -3.35 10.04 5.88
CA LEU A 20 -3.86 8.75 6.34
C LEU A 20 -4.96 8.24 5.40
N ILE A 21 -4.86 6.96 5.03
CA ILE A 21 -5.94 6.26 4.37
C ILE A 21 -6.29 5.01 5.19
N THR A 22 -7.47 4.46 4.98
CA THR A 22 -7.89 3.25 5.69
C THR A 22 -7.90 2.06 4.75
N THR A 23 -7.75 0.85 5.29
CA THR A 23 -7.79 -0.37 4.48
C THR A 23 -9.18 -0.66 3.91
N GLY A 24 -10.22 -0.01 4.46
CA GLY A 24 -11.57 -0.10 3.92
C GLY A 24 -11.82 0.81 2.73
N ASP A 25 -10.93 1.76 2.48
CA ASP A 25 -11.11 2.71 1.39
C ASP A 25 -10.88 2.04 0.03
N ILE A 26 -11.75 2.38 -0.92
CA ILE A 26 -11.57 1.96 -2.30
C ILE A 26 -10.42 2.76 -2.89
N LEU A 27 -9.45 2.07 -3.46
CA LEU A 27 -8.33 2.71 -4.13
C LEU A 27 -8.79 3.24 -5.48
N LYS A 28 -8.62 4.54 -5.68
CA LYS A 28 -9.00 5.20 -6.92
C LYS A 28 -7.78 5.45 -7.77
N TYR A 29 -7.84 5.00 -9.00
CA TYR A 29 -6.76 5.22 -9.95
C TYR A 29 -7.32 5.21 -11.36
N THR A 30 -6.60 5.85 -12.25
CA THR A 30 -6.95 5.88 -13.66
C THR A 30 -5.75 5.43 -14.47
N GLY A 31 -6.02 4.92 -15.65
CA GLY A 31 -4.97 4.48 -16.55
C GLY A 31 -5.56 4.09 -17.90
N GLU A 32 -4.69 3.86 -18.85
CA GLU A 32 -5.09 3.45 -20.18
C GLU A 32 -4.94 1.95 -20.35
N LYS A 33 -5.81 1.37 -21.18
CA LYS A 33 -5.78 -0.06 -21.45
C LYS A 33 -4.45 -0.48 -22.07
N GLY A 34 -3.89 -1.58 -21.54
CA GLY A 34 -2.66 -2.12 -22.05
C GLY A 34 -1.41 -1.39 -21.58
N GLU A 35 -1.55 -0.41 -20.69
CA GLU A 35 -0.43 0.39 -20.20
C GLU A 35 -0.29 0.35 -18.69
N LEU A 36 0.94 0.52 -18.21
CA LEU A 36 1.22 0.68 -16.80
C LEU A 36 1.03 2.14 -16.41
N GLY A 37 0.40 2.36 -15.26
CA GLY A 37 0.20 3.72 -14.76
C GLY A 37 1.44 4.31 -14.11
N THR A 38 1.29 5.56 -13.68
CA THR A 38 2.34 6.27 -12.97
C THR A 38 2.60 5.63 -11.62
N ILE A 39 3.86 5.53 -11.23
CA ILE A 39 4.26 5.00 -9.93
C ILE A 39 3.99 6.07 -8.87
N VAL A 40 3.25 5.68 -7.82
CA VAL A 40 2.87 6.58 -6.72
C VAL A 40 3.42 6.01 -5.42
N PRO A 41 4.14 6.82 -4.62
CA PRO A 41 4.63 6.36 -3.32
C PRO A 41 3.53 6.36 -2.27
N TYR A 42 3.56 5.32 -1.44
CA TYR A 42 2.73 5.17 -0.24
C TYR A 42 3.67 4.81 0.91
N ALA A 43 3.17 4.82 2.12
CA ALA A 43 3.96 4.42 3.29
C ALA A 43 3.14 3.61 4.27
N LEU A 44 3.81 2.69 4.94
CA LEU A 44 3.32 2.01 6.13
C LEU A 44 4.00 2.63 7.35
N ARG A 45 3.23 2.85 8.41
CA ARG A 45 3.78 3.42 9.64
C ARG A 45 3.00 2.90 10.84
N ALA A 46 3.73 2.46 11.86
CA ALA A 46 3.15 2.02 13.12
C ALA A 46 2.86 3.24 14.02
N ALA A 47 2.04 3.02 15.04
CA ALA A 47 1.80 4.03 16.06
C ALA A 47 3.10 4.39 16.78
N LEU A 48 3.17 5.56 17.38
CA LEU A 48 4.35 6.03 18.09
C LEU A 48 4.84 4.99 19.12
N THR A 49 6.14 4.81 19.18
CA THR A 49 6.83 3.87 20.07
C THR A 49 6.38 2.42 19.89
N THR A 50 5.95 2.06 18.68
CA THR A 50 5.45 0.72 18.38
C THR A 50 6.23 0.12 17.21
N ASN A 51 6.56 -1.18 17.31
CA ASN A 51 7.03 -1.97 16.18
C ASN A 51 6.02 -3.08 15.91
N ILE A 52 5.73 -3.33 14.66
CA ILE A 52 4.79 -4.36 14.25
C ILE A 52 5.52 -5.35 13.37
N TYR A 53 5.41 -6.63 13.69
CA TYR A 53 6.16 -7.69 13.04
C TYR A 53 5.27 -8.56 12.14
N ASN A 54 5.90 -9.20 11.18
CA ASN A 54 5.24 -10.13 10.24
C ASN A 54 4.08 -9.46 9.52
N VAL A 55 4.37 -8.31 8.92
CA VAL A 55 3.38 -7.51 8.20
C VAL A 55 3.23 -8.01 6.78
N SER A 56 2.01 -8.20 6.34
CA SER A 56 1.73 -8.46 4.93
C SER A 56 0.71 -7.45 4.40
N LEU A 57 0.97 -6.94 3.21
CA LEU A 57 0.10 -6.00 2.51
C LEU A 57 -0.28 -6.61 1.17
N SER A 58 -1.57 -6.72 0.91
CA SER A 58 -2.09 -7.30 -0.32
C SER A 58 -3.09 -6.36 -0.97
N VAL A 59 -3.28 -6.51 -2.28
CA VAL A 59 -4.38 -5.86 -3.00
C VAL A 59 -5.49 -6.89 -3.13
N ILE A 60 -6.70 -6.52 -2.71
CA ILE A 60 -7.89 -7.37 -2.84
C ILE A 60 -9.00 -6.57 -3.51
N GLY A 61 -10.00 -7.28 -4.05
CA GLY A 61 -11.14 -6.64 -4.68
C GLY A 61 -11.57 -7.35 -5.96
N SER A 62 -12.20 -6.60 -6.86
CA SER A 62 -12.76 -7.15 -8.09
C SER A 62 -11.70 -7.64 -9.07
N ASN A 63 -10.67 -6.82 -9.28
CA ASN A 63 -9.57 -7.13 -10.20
C ASN A 63 -8.26 -6.70 -9.55
N PRO A 64 -7.81 -7.44 -8.52
CA PRO A 64 -6.61 -7.01 -7.77
C PRO A 64 -5.36 -6.95 -8.63
N GLU A 65 -5.28 -7.74 -9.69
CA GLU A 65 -4.14 -7.74 -10.62
C GLU A 65 -4.03 -6.43 -11.44
N TRP A 66 -5.07 -5.59 -11.43
CA TRP A 66 -5.02 -4.30 -12.12
C TRP A 66 -4.29 -3.23 -11.30
N LEU A 67 -3.90 -3.57 -10.09
CA LEU A 67 -3.11 -2.70 -9.22
C LEU A 67 -1.92 -3.49 -8.71
N GLN A 68 -0.72 -2.97 -8.95
CA GLN A 68 0.51 -3.63 -8.54
C GLN A 68 1.20 -2.84 -7.44
N ILE A 69 1.86 -3.55 -6.54
CA ILE A 69 2.61 -2.95 -5.44
C ILE A 69 4.05 -3.46 -5.43
N SER A 70 4.95 -2.62 -4.91
CA SER A 70 6.38 -2.92 -4.89
C SER A 70 7.05 -2.28 -3.68
N LYS A 71 8.07 -2.92 -3.13
CA LYS A 71 8.91 -2.33 -2.08
C LYS A 71 9.96 -1.38 -2.64
N ASP A 72 10.43 -1.64 -3.85
CA ASP A 72 11.60 -0.97 -4.41
C ASP A 72 11.32 -0.20 -5.71
N GLY A 73 10.11 -0.28 -6.23
CA GLY A 73 9.76 0.34 -7.49
C GLY A 73 10.22 -0.44 -8.73
N SER A 74 10.76 -1.64 -8.54
CA SER A 74 11.30 -2.46 -9.64
C SER A 74 10.66 -3.84 -9.71
N THR A 75 10.43 -4.48 -8.57
CA THR A 75 9.79 -5.81 -8.50
C THR A 75 8.36 -5.64 -8.08
N TRP A 76 7.43 -6.04 -8.93
CA TRP A 76 6.00 -5.78 -8.78
C TRP A 76 5.20 -7.05 -8.55
N GLY A 77 4.16 -6.95 -7.75
CA GLY A 77 3.27 -8.06 -7.46
C GLY A 77 1.99 -7.61 -6.78
N GLN A 78 1.30 -8.55 -6.15
CA GLN A 78 0.01 -8.33 -5.50
C GLN A 78 0.12 -8.35 -3.98
N LYS A 79 1.29 -8.71 -3.45
CA LYS A 79 1.52 -8.85 -2.03
C LYS A 79 2.93 -8.45 -1.66
N LEU A 80 3.07 -7.74 -0.55
CA LEU A 80 4.37 -7.40 0.03
C LEU A 80 4.44 -7.94 1.46
N GLU A 81 5.62 -8.35 1.87
CA GLU A 81 5.87 -8.80 3.23
C GLU A 81 7.00 -7.99 3.84
N PHE A 82 6.81 -7.60 5.10
CA PHE A 82 7.79 -6.82 5.85
C PHE A 82 8.08 -7.52 7.16
N ALA A 83 9.34 -7.64 7.51
CA ALA A 83 9.73 -8.26 8.77
C ALA A 83 9.21 -7.44 9.95
N ASN A 84 9.35 -6.12 9.87
CA ASN A 84 8.78 -5.23 10.87
C ASN A 84 8.54 -3.84 10.28
N ILE A 85 7.61 -3.12 10.89
CA ILE A 85 7.30 -1.72 10.56
C ILE A 85 7.38 -0.94 11.87
N GLY A 86 8.22 0.09 11.89
CA GLY A 86 8.35 0.99 13.03
C GLY A 86 7.44 2.22 12.90
N ASP A 87 7.68 3.21 13.76
CA ASP A 87 6.87 4.42 13.84
C ASP A 87 7.30 5.53 12.89
N THR A 88 8.12 5.19 11.89
CA THR A 88 8.45 6.08 10.79
C THR A 88 8.09 5.42 9.45
N ASN A 89 7.95 6.22 8.41
CA ASN A 89 7.48 5.74 7.11
C ASN A 89 8.40 4.66 6.52
N THR A 90 7.80 3.53 6.16
CA THR A 90 8.41 2.53 5.29
C THR A 90 7.71 2.64 3.95
N LEU A 91 8.42 3.08 2.92
CA LEU A 91 7.80 3.34 1.62
C LEU A 91 7.50 2.06 0.86
N PHE A 92 6.40 2.07 0.15
CA PHE A 92 6.11 1.11 -0.90
C PHE A 92 5.48 1.88 -2.06
N TYR A 93 5.39 1.25 -3.23
CA TYR A 93 4.98 1.92 -4.45
C TYR A 93 3.80 1.21 -5.07
N VAL A 94 2.96 1.97 -5.74
CA VAL A 94 1.71 1.49 -6.33
C VAL A 94 1.62 1.98 -7.77
N ARG A 95 1.20 1.11 -8.68
CA ARG A 95 0.89 1.51 -10.05
C ARG A 95 -0.30 0.73 -10.56
N SER A 96 -1.04 1.31 -11.51
CA SER A 96 -2.11 0.60 -12.18
C SER A 96 -1.55 -0.27 -13.30
N ASN A 97 -2.22 -1.39 -13.57
CA ASN A 97 -1.88 -2.31 -14.65
C ASN A 97 -3.18 -2.76 -15.29
N ILE A 98 -3.71 -1.93 -16.18
CA ILE A 98 -5.00 -2.16 -16.79
C ILE A 98 -4.80 -2.98 -18.07
N PRO A 99 -5.42 -4.16 -18.18
CA PRO A 99 -5.21 -5.01 -19.36
C PRO A 99 -5.85 -4.44 -20.61
N GLU A 100 -5.34 -4.87 -21.76
CA GLU A 100 -5.82 -4.47 -23.08
C GLU A 100 -7.31 -4.73 -23.25
N GLY A 101 -7.82 -5.82 -22.66
CA GLY A 101 -9.22 -6.21 -22.76
C GLY A 101 -10.17 -5.50 -21.82
N ALA A 102 -9.71 -4.53 -21.05
CA ALA A 102 -10.56 -3.81 -20.11
C ALA A 102 -11.58 -2.96 -20.87
N GLU A 103 -12.78 -2.83 -20.29
CA GLU A 103 -13.84 -2.00 -20.89
C GLU A 103 -13.62 -0.54 -20.53
N PHE A 104 -13.89 0.34 -21.45
CA PHE A 104 -13.81 1.77 -21.22
C PHE A 104 -14.83 2.18 -20.14
N GLY A 105 -14.35 2.93 -19.14
CA GLY A 105 -15.21 3.36 -18.04
C GLY A 105 -15.52 2.30 -17.01
N GLN A 106 -14.88 1.14 -17.09
CA GLN A 106 -15.09 0.06 -16.14
C GLN A 106 -14.62 0.49 -14.74
N THR A 107 -15.46 0.23 -13.74
CA THR A 107 -15.14 0.51 -12.34
C THR A 107 -14.58 -0.74 -11.67
N VAL A 108 -13.45 -0.59 -11.01
CA VAL A 108 -12.79 -1.68 -10.28
C VAL A 108 -12.70 -1.31 -8.80
N LEU A 109 -13.22 -2.18 -7.94
CA LEU A 109 -13.28 -1.94 -6.49
C LEU A 109 -12.15 -2.70 -5.80
N ASN A 110 -10.96 -2.10 -5.79
CA ASN A 110 -9.79 -2.66 -5.13
C ASN A 110 -9.45 -1.89 -3.86
N ARG A 111 -8.89 -2.60 -2.89
CA ARG A 111 -8.43 -2.01 -1.64
C ARG A 111 -7.25 -2.79 -1.09
N PHE A 112 -6.58 -2.22 -0.10
CA PHE A 112 -5.49 -2.92 0.59
C PHE A 112 -6.05 -3.81 1.69
N LEU A 113 -5.44 -4.97 1.84
CA LEU A 113 -5.63 -5.84 3.00
C LEU A 113 -4.32 -5.87 3.77
N LEU A 114 -4.39 -5.50 5.03
CA LEU A 114 -3.22 -5.39 5.89
C LEU A 114 -3.35 -6.40 7.02
N LYS A 115 -2.36 -7.29 7.15
CA LYS A 115 -2.31 -8.30 8.22
C LYS A 115 -0.98 -8.21 8.92
N TYR A 116 -0.97 -8.45 10.22
CA TYR A 116 0.27 -8.49 10.99
C TYR A 116 0.12 -9.45 12.16
N GLY A 117 1.26 -10.03 12.57
CA GLY A 117 1.25 -11.10 13.56
C GLY A 117 1.52 -10.64 14.99
N GLU A 118 2.34 -9.61 15.14
CA GLU A 118 2.81 -9.22 16.47
C GLU A 118 3.05 -7.72 16.57
N THR A 119 2.67 -7.15 17.70
CA THR A 119 2.92 -5.75 18.01
C THR A 119 3.78 -5.68 19.26
N VAL A 120 4.89 -4.94 19.20
CA VAL A 120 5.78 -4.75 20.33
C VAL A 120 5.96 -3.26 20.57
N LEU A 121 5.71 -2.83 21.82
CA LEU A 121 5.97 -1.45 22.22
C LEU A 121 7.46 -1.26 22.44
N THR A 122 8.00 -0.18 21.91
CA THR A 122 9.38 0.19 22.12
C THR A 122 9.44 1.30 23.17
N GLU A 123 10.37 1.20 24.09
CA GLU A 123 10.63 2.27 25.03
C GLU A 123 11.49 3.32 24.32
N GLY A 124 10.93 4.49 24.19
CA GLY A 124 11.53 5.53 23.38
C GLY A 124 12.38 6.49 24.09
#